data_9cc0d8d29760dab3c505f1e1b9a0ae4e
#
_entry.id   9cc0d8d29760dab3c505f1e1b9a0ae4e
#
_cell.length_a   1.000
_cell.length_b   1.000
_cell.length_c   1.000
_cell.angle_alpha   90.00
_cell.angle_beta   90.00
_cell.angle_gamma   90.00
#
_symmetry.space_group_name_H-M   'P 1'
#
loop_
_entity.id
_entity.type
_entity.pdbx_description
1 polymer ?
#
loop_
_entity_poly.entity_id
_entity_poly.type
_entity_poly.pdbx_seq_one_letter_code
_entity_poly.pdbx_strand_id
1 'polypeptide(L)'
;STVLRLLEETGYFNASLYTPFGIAGVETLGYEIAQQFRAKFDRDPDVVVCTNAGGGNLTGTARGLRKADCHAKVIGASVNLTGLHMASDAQFNKKSFTTGHTGFGVPFCVNPDRSDVPRSAARPLRYMDRYVTVSQGSVFFITETLASLEGLEKGPAGNTALAAAFRLAQEMDEDQCIVVQETEYTGAGKHINPQLSFARQNGIDIHFGDPKDEIPGKNIILPAHPSLIRVDDVDLDRVRRSNIKNAVGTH
;
A
#
# COMPACT_ATOMS: atom_id res chain seq x y z
N SER A 1 13.86 -18.31 6.51
CA SER A 1 14.48 -17.18 5.81
C SER A 1 15.77 -16.75 6.50
N THR A 2 16.63 -15.98 5.83
CA THR A 2 17.90 -15.49 6.38
C THR A 2 17.70 -14.70 7.67
N VAL A 3 16.65 -13.90 7.76
CA VAL A 3 16.32 -13.10 8.95
C VAL A 3 15.99 -14.00 10.14
N LEU A 4 15.14 -15.01 9.96
CA LEU A 4 14.78 -15.93 11.05
C LEU A 4 16.01 -16.68 11.57
N ARG A 5 16.86 -17.16 10.67
CA ARG A 5 18.10 -17.82 11.03
C ARG A 5 19.03 -16.89 11.82
N LEU A 6 19.18 -15.64 11.36
CA LEU A 6 19.98 -14.64 12.07
C LEU A 6 19.45 -14.39 13.49
N LEU A 7 18.12 -14.31 13.65
CA LEU A 7 17.49 -14.14 14.97
C LEU A 7 17.73 -15.35 15.89
N GLU A 8 17.66 -16.56 15.34
CA GLU A 8 17.98 -17.78 16.08
C GLU A 8 19.45 -17.81 16.53
N GLU A 9 20.38 -17.43 15.65
CA GLU A 9 21.83 -17.40 15.93
C GLU A 9 22.25 -16.28 16.89
N THR A 10 21.59 -15.12 16.82
CA THR A 10 21.98 -13.94 17.63
C THR A 10 21.17 -13.74 18.89
N GLY A 11 19.99 -14.35 18.99
CA GLY A 11 19.05 -14.12 20.08
C GLY A 11 18.42 -12.72 20.07
N TYR A 12 18.55 -11.97 19.00
CA TYR A 12 17.96 -10.63 18.89
C TYR A 12 16.44 -10.67 18.77
N PHE A 13 15.80 -9.64 19.30
CA PHE A 13 14.36 -9.49 19.20
C PHE A 13 13.94 -9.03 17.78
N ASN A 14 12.92 -9.68 17.23
CA ASN A 14 12.32 -9.28 15.96
C ASN A 14 11.32 -8.16 16.17
N ALA A 15 11.74 -6.93 15.96
CA ALA A 15 10.91 -5.72 16.04
C ALA A 15 10.13 -5.41 14.75
N SER A 16 9.99 -6.38 13.83
CA SER A 16 9.27 -6.16 12.58
C SER A 16 7.79 -5.87 12.81
N LEU A 17 7.24 -4.94 12.02
CA LEU A 17 5.82 -4.62 11.96
C LEU A 17 4.93 -5.87 11.68
N TYR A 18 5.49 -6.89 11.05
CA TYR A 18 4.75 -8.11 10.70
C TYR A 18 4.64 -9.13 11.83
N THR A 19 5.28 -8.89 12.95
CA THR A 19 5.11 -9.70 14.15
C THR A 19 3.75 -9.47 14.80
N PRO A 20 3.23 -10.43 15.59
CA PRO A 20 1.99 -10.20 16.34
C PRO A 20 2.03 -8.94 17.21
N PHE A 21 3.16 -8.65 17.84
CA PHE A 21 3.36 -7.44 18.65
C PHE A 21 3.31 -6.16 17.82
N GLY A 22 4.02 -6.14 16.68
CA GLY A 22 4.02 -4.98 15.78
C GLY A 22 2.62 -4.67 15.26
N ILE A 23 1.88 -5.71 14.86
CA ILE A 23 0.49 -5.52 14.40
C ILE A 23 -0.42 -5.08 15.55
N ALA A 24 -0.27 -5.65 16.75
CA ALA A 24 -1.05 -5.24 17.92
C ALA A 24 -0.79 -3.76 18.28
N GLY A 25 0.44 -3.28 18.10
CA GLY A 25 0.75 -1.86 18.26
C GLY A 25 0.00 -0.98 17.25
N VAL A 26 -0.11 -1.40 15.98
CA VAL A 26 -0.85 -0.63 14.95
C VAL A 26 -2.36 -0.68 15.16
N GLU A 27 -2.89 -1.62 15.92
CA GLU A 27 -4.32 -1.64 16.26
C GLU A 27 -4.76 -0.37 17.00
N THR A 28 -3.86 0.29 17.76
CA THR A 28 -4.16 1.57 18.40
C THR A 28 -4.54 2.64 17.40
N LEU A 29 -3.89 2.67 16.24
CA LEU A 29 -4.20 3.63 15.19
C LEU A 29 -5.65 3.50 14.70
N GLY A 30 -6.09 2.28 14.39
CA GLY A 30 -7.48 2.05 13.96
C GLY A 30 -8.50 2.39 15.04
N TYR A 31 -8.17 2.10 16.28
CA TYR A 31 -9.00 2.45 17.43
C TYR A 31 -9.12 3.98 17.61
N GLU A 32 -8.00 4.69 17.51
CA GLU A 32 -7.95 6.15 17.60
C GLU A 32 -8.66 6.83 16.43
N ILE A 33 -8.56 6.31 15.19
CA ILE A 33 -9.33 6.80 14.06
C ILE A 33 -10.83 6.79 14.38
N ALA A 34 -11.36 5.67 14.86
CA ALA A 34 -12.78 5.58 15.22
C ALA A 34 -13.16 6.56 16.32
N GLN A 35 -12.37 6.63 17.40
CA GLN A 35 -12.64 7.53 18.51
C GLN A 35 -12.61 9.01 18.11
N GLN A 36 -11.56 9.44 17.42
CA GLN A 36 -11.39 10.83 17.02
C GLN A 36 -12.43 11.26 16.01
N PHE A 37 -12.77 10.37 15.06
CA PHE A 37 -13.79 10.66 14.06
C PHE A 37 -15.17 10.81 14.71
N ARG A 38 -15.56 9.90 15.61
CA ARG A 38 -16.82 10.00 16.37
C ARG A 38 -16.87 11.26 17.24
N ALA A 39 -15.77 11.60 17.90
CA ALA A 39 -15.70 12.80 18.72
C ALA A 39 -15.90 14.09 17.91
N LYS A 40 -15.52 14.09 16.62
CA LYS A 40 -15.62 15.26 15.75
C LYS A 40 -16.94 15.32 14.96
N PHE A 41 -17.44 14.17 14.52
CA PHE A 41 -18.54 14.08 13.55
C PHE A 41 -19.78 13.32 14.06
N ASP A 42 -19.73 12.81 15.28
CA ASP A 42 -20.79 12.01 15.92
C ASP A 42 -21.24 10.78 15.09
N ARG A 43 -20.33 10.25 14.27
CA ARG A 43 -20.54 9.05 13.46
C ARG A 43 -19.21 8.37 13.11
N ASP A 44 -19.29 7.18 12.52
CA ASP A 44 -18.13 6.51 11.93
C ASP A 44 -17.76 7.10 10.55
N PRO A 45 -16.50 7.00 10.12
CA PRO A 45 -16.15 7.23 8.73
C PRO A 45 -16.77 6.15 7.85
N ASP A 46 -17.11 6.49 6.60
CA ASP A 46 -17.67 5.52 5.65
C ASP A 46 -16.59 4.58 5.12
N VAL A 47 -15.40 5.14 4.89
CA VAL A 47 -14.27 4.42 4.28
C VAL A 47 -12.97 4.78 4.99
N VAL A 48 -12.12 3.78 5.19
CA VAL A 48 -10.70 3.95 5.58
C VAL A 48 -9.83 3.35 4.49
N VAL A 49 -9.00 4.16 3.85
CA VAL A 49 -8.08 3.72 2.79
C VAL A 49 -6.68 3.56 3.37
N CYS A 50 -6.10 2.38 3.19
CA CYS A 50 -4.77 2.05 3.69
C CYS A 50 -3.85 1.61 2.56
N THR A 51 -2.61 2.09 2.54
CA THR A 51 -1.58 1.53 1.67
C THR A 51 -1.31 0.07 2.04
N ASN A 52 -1.39 -0.81 1.05
CA ASN A 52 -1.13 -2.23 1.21
C ASN A 52 0.12 -2.65 0.44
N ALA A 53 1.26 -2.71 1.12
CA ALA A 53 2.50 -3.32 0.63
C ALA A 53 2.70 -4.69 1.30
N GLY A 54 3.29 -4.72 2.49
CA GLY A 54 3.40 -5.95 3.28
C GLY A 54 2.17 -6.28 4.14
N GLY A 55 1.20 -5.37 4.22
CA GLY A 55 -0.10 -5.56 4.84
C GLY A 55 -0.16 -5.42 6.36
N GLY A 56 0.94 -5.09 7.03
CA GLY A 56 0.97 -4.92 8.48
C GLY A 56 0.12 -3.73 8.95
N ASN A 57 0.31 -2.57 8.35
CA ASN A 57 -0.45 -1.36 8.68
C ASN A 57 -1.95 -1.56 8.45
N LEU A 58 -2.34 -2.01 7.27
CA LEU A 58 -3.75 -2.27 6.96
C LEU A 58 -4.37 -3.26 7.94
N THR A 59 -3.66 -4.36 8.23
CA THR A 59 -4.16 -5.38 9.17
C THR A 59 -4.38 -4.79 10.56
N GLY A 60 -3.40 -4.06 11.09
CA GLY A 60 -3.51 -3.44 12.41
C GLY A 60 -4.62 -2.42 12.47
N THR A 61 -4.67 -1.50 11.50
CA THR A 61 -5.72 -0.48 11.42
C THR A 61 -7.11 -1.11 11.36
N ALA A 62 -7.33 -2.09 10.48
CA ALA A 62 -8.63 -2.75 10.36
C ALA A 62 -9.05 -3.50 11.64
N ARG A 63 -8.09 -4.13 12.33
CA ARG A 63 -8.36 -4.78 13.61
C ARG A 63 -8.68 -3.77 14.70
N GLY A 64 -8.01 -2.62 14.70
CA GLY A 64 -8.31 -1.52 15.63
C GLY A 64 -9.70 -0.94 15.42
N LEU A 65 -10.11 -0.70 14.18
CA LEU A 65 -11.46 -0.27 13.82
C LEU A 65 -12.51 -1.27 14.34
N ARG A 66 -12.30 -2.57 14.10
CA ARG A 66 -13.20 -3.62 14.61
C ARG A 66 -13.28 -3.67 16.13
N LYS A 67 -12.15 -3.48 16.84
CA LYS A 67 -12.13 -3.39 18.31
C LYS A 67 -12.89 -2.18 18.84
N ALA A 68 -12.97 -1.11 18.07
CA ALA A 68 -13.75 0.08 18.37
C ALA A 68 -15.21 -0.03 17.92
N ASP A 69 -15.64 -1.20 17.42
CA ASP A 69 -16.97 -1.41 16.83
C ASP A 69 -17.27 -0.40 15.71
N CYS A 70 -16.26 -0.08 14.91
CA CYS A 70 -16.36 0.84 13.78
C CYS A 70 -16.64 0.05 12.50
N HIS A 71 -17.70 0.44 11.80
CA HIS A 71 -18.20 -0.25 10.60
C HIS A 71 -17.69 0.34 9.29
N ALA A 72 -16.68 1.20 9.33
CA ALA A 72 -16.04 1.73 8.13
C ALA A 72 -15.57 0.62 7.19
N LYS A 73 -15.81 0.79 5.89
CA LYS A 73 -15.24 -0.10 4.87
C LYS A 73 -13.73 0.12 4.79
N VAL A 74 -12.97 -0.95 4.78
CA VAL A 74 -11.51 -0.90 4.66
C VAL A 74 -11.10 -1.18 3.22
N ILE A 75 -10.46 -0.21 2.58
CA ILE A 75 -9.95 -0.34 1.21
C ILE A 75 -8.42 -0.41 1.24
N GLY A 76 -7.88 -1.48 0.67
CA GLY A 76 -6.45 -1.61 0.43
C GLY A 76 -6.05 -0.97 -0.89
N ALA A 77 -4.99 -0.17 -0.90
CA ALA A 77 -4.43 0.43 -2.10
C ALA A 77 -2.97 0.01 -2.29
N SER A 78 -2.61 -0.47 -3.47
CA SER A 78 -1.24 -0.82 -3.84
C SER A 78 -0.85 -0.16 -5.16
N VAL A 79 0.45 -0.03 -5.37
CA VAL A 79 0.98 0.40 -6.67
C VAL A 79 0.83 -0.74 -7.67
N ASN A 80 0.38 -0.43 -8.87
CA ASN A 80 0.28 -1.41 -9.95
C ASN A 80 1.68 -1.76 -10.49
N LEU A 81 2.15 -2.97 -10.19
CA LEU A 81 3.40 -3.51 -10.73
C LEU A 81 3.16 -4.65 -11.72
N THR A 82 2.15 -5.47 -11.47
CA THR A 82 1.85 -6.66 -12.27
C THR A 82 0.34 -6.90 -12.43
N GLY A 83 -0.47 -5.92 -12.07
CA GLY A 83 -1.93 -6.01 -12.06
C GLY A 83 -2.52 -6.67 -10.82
N LEU A 84 -1.70 -7.11 -9.86
CA LEU A 84 -2.18 -7.65 -8.59
C LEU A 84 -1.59 -6.88 -7.42
N HIS A 85 -0.36 -7.22 -7.09
CA HIS A 85 0.25 -6.81 -5.84
C HIS A 85 1.76 -7.01 -5.98
N MET A 86 2.60 -6.20 -5.36
CA MET A 86 4.03 -6.40 -5.51
C MET A 86 4.49 -7.79 -5.01
N ALA A 87 3.80 -8.38 -4.03
CA ALA A 87 4.05 -9.75 -3.58
C ALA A 87 3.61 -10.83 -4.59
N SER A 88 2.87 -10.51 -5.63
CA SER A 88 2.46 -11.42 -6.69
C SER A 88 3.22 -11.24 -8.00
N ASP A 89 4.25 -10.42 -8.02
CA ASP A 89 5.19 -10.34 -9.14
C ASP A 89 6.10 -11.58 -9.14
N ALA A 90 5.68 -12.62 -9.85
CA ALA A 90 6.39 -13.89 -9.90
C ALA A 90 7.81 -13.80 -10.50
N GLN A 91 8.12 -12.72 -11.21
CA GLN A 91 9.43 -12.52 -11.82
C GLN A 91 10.37 -11.66 -10.97
N PHE A 92 9.86 -10.97 -9.97
CA PHE A 92 10.61 -10.06 -9.06
C PHE A 92 11.48 -9.01 -9.77
N ASN A 93 11.20 -8.70 -11.02
CA ASN A 93 11.97 -7.77 -11.83
C ASN A 93 11.27 -6.43 -12.05
N LYS A 94 10.02 -6.30 -11.63
CA LYS A 94 9.27 -5.04 -11.65
C LYS A 94 9.58 -4.24 -10.40
N LYS A 95 10.07 -3.02 -10.59
CA LYS A 95 10.41 -2.12 -9.48
C LYS A 95 9.29 -1.14 -9.20
N SER A 96 8.97 -0.97 -7.92
CA SER A 96 8.22 0.18 -7.46
C SER A 96 9.19 1.30 -7.10
N PHE A 97 9.13 2.39 -7.84
CA PHE A 97 9.92 3.59 -7.53
C PHE A 97 9.24 4.46 -6.46
N THR A 98 7.97 4.25 -6.19
CA THR A 98 7.23 4.91 -5.12
C THR A 98 7.53 4.32 -3.76
N THR A 99 7.73 3.01 -3.67
CA THR A 99 8.01 2.29 -2.41
C THR A 99 9.48 1.89 -2.25
N GLY A 100 10.29 2.04 -3.29
CA GLY A 100 11.67 1.58 -3.31
C GLY A 100 11.84 0.06 -3.31
N HIS A 101 10.77 -0.69 -3.54
CA HIS A 101 10.79 -2.16 -3.56
C HIS A 101 10.82 -2.72 -4.98
N THR A 102 11.43 -3.89 -5.15
CA THR A 102 11.24 -4.74 -6.32
C THR A 102 10.24 -5.83 -5.97
N GLY A 103 9.25 -6.12 -6.82
CA GLY A 103 8.25 -7.16 -6.65
C GLY A 103 7.92 -7.53 -5.20
N PHE A 104 8.72 -8.32 -4.55
CA PHE A 104 8.62 -8.70 -3.15
C PHE A 104 9.27 -7.73 -2.15
N GLY A 105 9.90 -6.69 -2.61
CA GLY A 105 10.68 -5.82 -1.77
C GLY A 105 11.99 -6.41 -1.24
N VAL A 106 12.31 -7.64 -1.59
CA VAL A 106 13.54 -8.31 -1.14
C VAL A 106 14.26 -8.91 -2.35
N PRO A 107 15.32 -8.25 -2.85
CA PRO A 107 16.06 -8.75 -4.01
C PRO A 107 16.75 -10.10 -3.79
N PHE A 108 16.73 -10.62 -2.57
CA PHE A 108 17.34 -11.91 -2.20
C PHE A 108 16.33 -13.05 -2.09
N CYS A 109 15.04 -12.79 -2.25
CA CYS A 109 14.02 -13.83 -2.25
C CYS A 109 14.00 -14.53 -3.61
N VAL A 110 14.89 -15.48 -3.80
CA VAL A 110 14.96 -16.32 -5.01
C VAL A 110 13.87 -17.40 -5.04
N ASN A 111 13.18 -17.63 -3.93
CA ASN A 111 12.10 -18.60 -3.85
C ASN A 111 10.99 -18.09 -2.91
N PRO A 112 9.91 -17.51 -3.46
CA PRO A 112 8.81 -16.94 -2.69
C PRO A 112 8.07 -18.01 -1.85
N ASP A 113 8.08 -19.27 -2.26
CA ASP A 113 7.38 -20.34 -1.56
C ASP A 113 8.04 -20.68 -0.20
N ARG A 114 9.28 -20.25 -0.03
CA ARG A 114 10.05 -20.46 1.21
C ARG A 114 10.13 -19.24 2.11
N SER A 115 9.49 -18.12 1.73
CA SER A 115 9.48 -16.90 2.53
C SER A 115 8.17 -16.77 3.31
N ASP A 116 8.19 -16.03 4.43
CA ASP A 116 6.96 -15.67 5.16
C ASP A 116 6.10 -14.65 4.41
N VAL A 117 6.59 -14.10 3.30
CA VAL A 117 5.90 -13.06 2.51
C VAL A 117 4.55 -13.53 1.99
N PRO A 118 4.37 -14.75 1.44
CA PRO A 118 3.04 -15.22 1.03
C PRO A 118 2.02 -15.22 2.18
N ARG A 119 2.42 -15.61 3.37
CA ARG A 119 1.55 -15.59 4.56
C ARG A 119 1.23 -14.16 5.00
N SER A 120 2.22 -13.28 4.98
CA SER A 120 2.03 -11.87 5.30
C SER A 120 1.14 -11.19 4.28
N ALA A 121 1.32 -11.46 2.99
CA ALA A 121 0.48 -10.94 1.92
C ALA A 121 -0.98 -11.43 2.00
N ALA A 122 -1.23 -12.64 2.49
CA ALA A 122 -2.57 -13.18 2.67
C ALA A 122 -3.31 -12.57 3.86
N ARG A 123 -2.59 -12.11 4.88
CA ARG A 123 -3.20 -11.59 6.12
C ARG A 123 -4.12 -10.40 5.89
N PRO A 124 -3.70 -9.32 5.20
CA PRO A 124 -4.53 -8.14 5.00
C PRO A 124 -5.78 -8.43 4.17
N LEU A 125 -5.73 -9.41 3.27
CA LEU A 125 -6.87 -9.78 2.42
C LEU A 125 -8.12 -10.19 3.21
N ARG A 126 -7.97 -10.60 4.47
CA ARG A 126 -9.08 -10.96 5.38
C ARG A 126 -9.80 -9.74 5.95
N TYR A 127 -9.21 -8.57 5.81
CA TYR A 127 -9.66 -7.33 6.45
C TYR A 127 -10.08 -6.26 5.46
N MET A 128 -9.85 -6.46 4.17
CA MET A 128 -10.27 -5.55 3.12
C MET A 128 -11.69 -5.84 2.68
N ASP A 129 -12.45 -4.79 2.40
CA ASP A 129 -13.74 -4.86 1.72
C ASP A 129 -13.59 -4.65 0.21
N ARG A 130 -12.61 -3.85 -0.19
CA ARG A 130 -12.21 -3.62 -1.57
C ARG A 130 -10.70 -3.53 -1.67
N TYR A 131 -10.14 -3.95 -2.79
CA TYR A 131 -8.72 -3.85 -3.07
C TYR A 131 -8.50 -3.20 -4.43
N VAL A 132 -7.72 -2.13 -4.45
CA VAL A 132 -7.45 -1.37 -5.68
C VAL A 132 -5.96 -1.21 -5.93
N THR A 133 -5.60 -0.98 -7.19
CA THR A 133 -4.25 -0.56 -7.56
C THR A 133 -4.28 0.81 -8.23
N VAL A 134 -3.18 1.54 -8.07
CA VAL A 134 -2.93 2.85 -8.68
C VAL A 134 -1.61 2.81 -9.44
N SER A 135 -1.47 3.64 -10.48
CA SER A 135 -0.21 3.77 -11.21
C SER A 135 0.85 4.49 -10.38
N GLN A 136 2.12 4.23 -10.64
CA GLN A 136 3.22 4.92 -9.98
C GLN A 136 3.20 6.44 -10.27
N GLY A 137 2.89 6.81 -11.51
CA GLY A 137 2.77 8.20 -11.90
C GLY A 137 1.68 8.95 -11.14
N SER A 138 0.53 8.31 -10.91
CA SER A 138 -0.54 8.90 -10.08
C SER A 138 -0.10 9.13 -8.64
N VAL A 139 0.66 8.21 -8.07
CA VAL A 139 1.19 8.37 -6.70
C VAL A 139 2.16 9.55 -6.62
N PHE A 140 3.08 9.68 -7.57
CA PHE A 140 4.00 10.82 -7.62
C PHE A 140 3.25 12.15 -7.79
N PHE A 141 2.28 12.20 -8.70
CA PHE A 141 1.48 13.38 -8.93
C PHE A 141 0.73 13.84 -7.67
N ILE A 142 0.05 12.93 -6.98
CA ILE A 142 -0.68 13.25 -5.74
C ILE A 142 0.28 13.65 -4.62
N THR A 143 1.46 13.08 -4.56
CA THR A 143 2.47 13.46 -3.56
C THR A 143 2.92 14.91 -3.74
N GLU A 144 3.19 15.34 -4.97
CA GLU A 144 3.49 16.74 -5.29
C GLU A 144 2.28 17.66 -5.02
N THR A 145 1.09 17.22 -5.38
CA THR A 145 -0.14 17.98 -5.18
C THR A 145 -0.39 18.24 -3.69
N LEU A 146 -0.24 17.21 -2.84
CA LEU A 146 -0.39 17.35 -1.40
C LEU A 146 0.63 18.34 -0.81
N ALA A 147 1.88 18.24 -1.23
CA ALA A 147 2.92 19.16 -0.77
C ALA A 147 2.66 20.59 -1.22
N SER A 148 2.23 20.80 -2.47
CA SER A 148 2.04 22.14 -3.04
C SER A 148 0.75 22.83 -2.56
N LEU A 149 -0.33 22.10 -2.34
CA LEU A 149 -1.63 22.67 -1.95
C LEU A 149 -1.82 22.74 -0.44
N GLU A 150 -1.35 21.73 0.30
CA GLU A 150 -1.61 21.61 1.74
C GLU A 150 -0.34 21.82 2.58
N GLY A 151 0.82 21.96 1.96
CA GLY A 151 2.10 22.07 2.67
C GLY A 151 2.49 20.79 3.43
N LEU A 152 1.89 19.66 3.10
CA LEU A 152 2.14 18.38 3.75
C LEU A 152 3.14 17.55 2.97
N GLU A 153 4.36 17.51 3.45
CA GLU A 153 5.42 16.70 2.84
C GLU A 153 5.35 15.26 3.34
N LYS A 154 4.90 14.36 2.47
CA LYS A 154 4.87 12.91 2.69
C LYS A 154 5.65 12.19 1.59
N GLY A 155 6.10 10.97 1.88
CA GLY A 155 6.74 10.14 0.87
C GLY A 155 5.72 9.51 -0.09
N PRO A 156 6.14 9.13 -1.31
CA PRO A 156 5.25 8.54 -2.29
C PRO A 156 4.61 7.22 -1.82
N ALA A 157 5.34 6.43 -1.05
CA ALA A 157 4.79 5.17 -0.52
C ALA A 157 3.58 5.41 0.40
N GLY A 158 3.65 6.41 1.27
CA GLY A 158 2.54 6.83 2.13
C GLY A 158 1.34 7.32 1.34
N ASN A 159 1.59 8.10 0.30
CA ASN A 159 0.57 8.69 -0.56
C ASN A 159 -0.10 7.71 -1.56
N THR A 160 0.27 6.44 -1.56
CA THR A 160 -0.45 5.43 -2.36
C THR A 160 -1.93 5.35 -1.98
N ALA A 161 -2.23 5.38 -0.68
CA ALA A 161 -3.61 5.43 -0.18
C ALA A 161 -4.33 6.72 -0.58
N LEU A 162 -3.64 7.87 -0.52
CA LEU A 162 -4.21 9.15 -0.93
C LEU A 162 -4.53 9.20 -2.41
N ALA A 163 -3.64 8.68 -3.28
CA ALA A 163 -3.89 8.61 -4.72
C ALA A 163 -5.14 7.77 -5.04
N ALA A 164 -5.34 6.64 -4.34
CA ALA A 164 -6.55 5.86 -4.46
C ALA A 164 -7.79 6.63 -3.94
N ALA A 165 -7.67 7.20 -2.75
CA ALA A 165 -8.77 7.95 -2.12
C ALA A 165 -9.23 9.13 -2.96
N PHE A 166 -8.30 9.83 -3.62
CA PHE A 166 -8.63 10.94 -4.53
C PHE A 166 -9.58 10.50 -5.65
N ARG A 167 -9.37 9.32 -6.23
CA ARG A 167 -10.29 8.78 -7.24
C ARG A 167 -11.57 8.22 -6.63
N LEU A 168 -11.46 7.50 -5.51
CA LEU A 168 -12.61 6.90 -4.83
C LEU A 168 -13.61 7.95 -4.33
N ALA A 169 -13.13 9.10 -3.86
CA ALA A 169 -13.98 10.20 -3.45
C ALA A 169 -14.91 10.70 -4.57
N GLN A 170 -14.48 10.58 -5.83
CA GLN A 170 -15.30 10.98 -6.97
C GLN A 170 -16.43 9.95 -7.30
N GLU A 171 -16.41 8.80 -6.66
CA GLU A 171 -17.43 7.74 -6.77
C GLU A 171 -18.41 7.76 -5.59
N MET A 172 -18.16 8.61 -4.59
CA MET A 172 -18.92 8.66 -3.34
C MET A 172 -19.88 9.84 -3.32
N ASP A 173 -20.90 9.75 -2.48
CA ASP A 173 -21.82 10.85 -2.23
C ASP A 173 -21.16 11.94 -1.39
N GLU A 174 -21.65 13.18 -1.49
CA GLU A 174 -21.04 14.36 -0.87
C GLU A 174 -21.05 14.31 0.67
N ASP A 175 -21.96 13.57 1.28
CA ASP A 175 -22.06 13.39 2.73
C ASP A 175 -21.19 12.26 3.27
N GLN A 176 -20.58 11.47 2.40
CA GLN A 176 -19.67 10.39 2.77
C GLN A 176 -18.25 10.90 3.06
N CYS A 177 -17.57 10.23 3.97
CA CYS A 177 -16.23 10.61 4.41
C CYS A 177 -15.22 9.48 4.25
N ILE A 178 -14.07 9.85 3.69
CA ILE A 178 -12.89 8.97 3.61
C ILE A 178 -11.85 9.40 4.64
N VAL A 179 -11.35 8.45 5.40
CA VAL A 179 -10.11 8.60 6.18
C VAL A 179 -8.98 7.94 5.43
N VAL A 180 -7.90 8.67 5.18
CA VAL A 180 -6.70 8.17 4.52
C VAL A 180 -5.61 7.92 5.55
N GLN A 181 -5.08 6.69 5.59
CA GLN A 181 -3.94 6.36 6.41
C GLN A 181 -2.64 6.76 5.69
N GLU A 182 -2.05 7.87 6.09
CA GLU A 182 -0.73 8.28 5.66
C GLU A 182 0.35 7.61 6.53
N THR A 183 1.37 7.01 5.90
CA THR A 183 2.33 6.15 6.61
C THR A 183 3.77 6.61 6.55
N GLU A 184 4.14 7.49 5.64
CA GLU A 184 5.51 7.85 5.37
C GLU A 184 5.75 9.34 5.52
N TYR A 185 6.93 9.68 6.05
CA TYR A 185 7.44 11.04 6.15
C TYR A 185 8.69 11.22 5.28
N THR A 186 8.81 12.36 4.60
CA THR A 186 9.92 12.64 3.67
C THR A 186 11.28 12.83 4.32
N GLY A 187 11.35 13.05 5.62
CA GLY A 187 12.62 13.21 6.36
C GLY A 187 13.60 12.05 6.21
N ALA A 188 13.18 10.93 5.64
CA ALA A 188 14.04 9.80 5.29
C ALA A 188 14.71 9.93 3.90
N GLY A 189 14.69 11.11 3.26
CA GLY A 189 15.30 11.34 1.95
C GLY A 189 14.53 10.74 0.76
N LYS A 190 13.27 10.44 0.95
CA LYS A 190 12.40 9.85 -0.10
C LYS A 190 11.62 10.91 -0.87
N HIS A 191 12.30 11.96 -1.27
CA HIS A 191 11.71 12.98 -2.13
C HIS A 191 11.47 12.46 -3.55
N ILE A 192 10.51 13.06 -4.24
CA ILE A 192 10.11 12.66 -5.59
C ILE A 192 11.26 12.77 -6.58
N ASN A 193 11.98 13.90 -6.61
CA ASN A 193 13.06 14.12 -7.57
C ASN A 193 14.18 13.07 -7.51
N PRO A 194 14.72 12.69 -6.34
CA PRO A 194 15.66 11.59 -6.25
C PRO A 194 15.10 10.27 -6.75
N GLN A 195 13.84 9.98 -6.48
CA GLN A 195 13.21 8.72 -6.92
C GLN A 195 13.00 8.70 -8.44
N LEU A 196 12.52 9.80 -9.03
CA LEU A 196 12.41 9.92 -10.48
C LEU A 196 13.78 9.89 -11.17
N SER A 197 14.79 10.51 -10.58
CA SER A 197 16.18 10.42 -11.07
C SER A 197 16.70 8.99 -11.04
N PHE A 198 16.46 8.27 -9.95
CA PHE A 198 16.80 6.86 -9.83
C PHE A 198 16.06 6.00 -10.85
N ALA A 199 14.79 6.28 -11.10
CA ALA A 199 13.99 5.58 -12.12
C ALA A 199 14.62 5.78 -13.52
N ARG A 200 14.97 7.03 -13.88
CA ARG A 200 15.65 7.32 -15.17
C ARG A 200 16.98 6.59 -15.29
N GLN A 201 17.79 6.54 -14.23
CA GLN A 201 19.05 5.79 -14.21
C GLN A 201 18.85 4.28 -14.39
N ASN A 202 17.66 3.76 -14.09
CA ASN A 202 17.28 2.37 -14.32
C ASN A 202 16.57 2.16 -15.68
N GLY A 203 16.64 3.12 -16.59
CA GLY A 203 16.08 3.02 -17.97
C GLY A 203 14.57 3.17 -18.02
N ILE A 204 13.95 3.78 -17.00
CA ILE A 204 12.52 4.05 -16.98
C ILE A 204 12.25 5.40 -17.64
N ASP A 205 11.41 5.41 -18.66
CA ASP A 205 10.93 6.64 -19.27
C ASP A 205 9.91 7.35 -18.35
N ILE A 206 10.01 8.68 -18.26
CA ILE A 206 9.14 9.47 -17.38
C ILE A 206 8.63 10.68 -18.15
N HIS A 207 7.31 10.74 -18.33
CA HIS A 207 6.65 11.85 -19.03
C HIS A 207 5.25 12.11 -18.46
N PHE A 208 4.63 13.24 -18.88
CA PHE A 208 3.23 13.55 -18.58
C PHE A 208 2.32 12.92 -19.63
N GLY A 209 1.15 12.41 -19.19
CA GLY A 209 0.21 11.76 -20.08
C GLY A 209 -1.00 11.15 -19.37
N ASP A 210 -1.61 10.14 -19.99
CA ASP A 210 -2.66 9.33 -19.36
C ASP A 210 -2.03 8.11 -18.67
N PRO A 211 -2.16 7.98 -17.33
CA PRO A 211 -1.60 6.85 -16.59
C PRO A 211 -2.10 5.47 -17.02
N LYS A 212 -3.20 5.38 -17.79
CA LYS A 212 -3.67 4.09 -18.33
C LYS A 212 -2.63 3.43 -19.25
N ASP A 213 -1.76 4.24 -19.85
CA ASP A 213 -0.72 3.78 -20.77
C ASP A 213 0.60 3.44 -20.03
N GLU A 214 0.60 3.55 -18.69
CA GLU A 214 1.76 3.19 -17.87
C GLU A 214 2.01 1.69 -17.90
N ILE A 215 3.24 1.32 -18.26
CA ILE A 215 3.69 -0.08 -18.26
C ILE A 215 4.73 -0.26 -17.16
N PRO A 216 4.39 -0.99 -16.08
CA PRO A 216 5.31 -1.23 -14.97
C PRO A 216 6.66 -1.80 -15.43
N GLY A 217 7.73 -1.13 -15.03
CA GLY A 217 9.10 -1.50 -15.41
C GLY A 217 9.59 -0.94 -16.75
N LYS A 218 8.77 -0.14 -17.45
CA LYS A 218 9.15 0.54 -18.71
C LYS A 218 9.02 2.06 -18.62
N ASN A 219 7.89 2.55 -18.13
CA ASN A 219 7.64 3.97 -18.01
C ASN A 219 6.91 4.30 -16.70
N ILE A 220 6.95 5.56 -16.34
CA ILE A 220 6.13 6.18 -15.29
C ILE A 220 5.44 7.36 -15.93
N ILE A 221 4.11 7.37 -15.97
CA ILE A 221 3.32 8.41 -16.61
C ILE A 221 2.65 9.27 -15.53
N LEU A 222 3.17 10.48 -15.35
CA LEU A 222 2.57 11.48 -14.48
C LEU A 222 1.26 11.96 -15.12
N PRO A 223 0.12 11.96 -14.40
CA PRO A 223 -1.13 12.49 -14.98
C PRO A 223 -0.96 13.90 -15.52
N ALA A 224 -1.35 14.11 -16.76
CA ALA A 224 -1.38 15.47 -17.34
C ALA A 224 -2.51 16.32 -16.73
N HIS A 225 -3.52 15.68 -16.13
CA HIS A 225 -4.63 16.32 -15.43
C HIS A 225 -5.14 15.40 -14.30
N PRO A 226 -5.59 15.94 -13.14
CA PRO A 226 -6.07 15.13 -12.01
C PRO A 226 -7.18 14.14 -12.36
N SER A 227 -8.06 14.48 -13.31
CA SER A 227 -9.15 13.60 -13.77
C SER A 227 -8.69 12.31 -14.44
N LEU A 228 -7.41 12.22 -14.79
CA LEU A 228 -6.81 11.02 -15.38
C LEU A 228 -6.37 10.00 -14.32
N ILE A 229 -6.40 10.36 -13.05
CA ILE A 229 -6.12 9.42 -11.96
C ILE A 229 -7.20 8.35 -11.93
N ARG A 230 -6.78 7.10 -11.94
CA ARG A 230 -7.66 5.93 -11.96
C ARG A 230 -7.25 4.94 -10.88
N VAL A 231 -8.20 4.12 -10.49
CA VAL A 231 -7.98 2.91 -9.71
C VAL A 231 -8.44 1.72 -10.52
N ASP A 232 -7.70 0.63 -10.42
CA ASP A 232 -8.09 -0.65 -11.01
C ASP A 232 -8.49 -1.59 -9.88
N ASP A 233 -9.69 -2.14 -9.95
CA ASP A 233 -10.17 -3.12 -8.99
C ASP A 233 -9.42 -4.45 -9.14
N VAL A 234 -8.98 -4.98 -8.01
CA VAL A 234 -8.41 -6.32 -7.91
C VAL A 234 -9.52 -7.30 -7.52
N ASP A 235 -9.65 -8.39 -8.27
CA ASP A 235 -10.53 -9.50 -7.89
C ASP A 235 -10.06 -10.11 -6.56
N LEU A 236 -10.60 -9.59 -5.47
CA LEU A 236 -10.20 -9.91 -4.10
C LEU A 236 -10.45 -11.39 -3.78
N ASP A 237 -11.52 -11.98 -4.32
CA ASP A 237 -11.83 -13.37 -4.08
C ASP A 237 -10.87 -14.30 -4.82
N ARG A 238 -10.47 -13.96 -6.03
CA ARG A 238 -9.42 -14.68 -6.75
C ARG A 238 -8.10 -14.63 -6.00
N VAL A 239 -7.69 -13.46 -5.51
CA VAL A 239 -6.43 -13.29 -4.77
C VAL A 239 -6.49 -14.04 -3.44
N ARG A 240 -7.61 -14.03 -2.73
CA ARG A 240 -7.82 -14.82 -1.50
C ARG A 240 -7.67 -16.30 -1.77
N ARG A 241 -8.33 -16.83 -2.80
CA ARG A 241 -8.22 -18.26 -3.19
C ARG A 241 -6.80 -18.65 -3.60
N SER A 242 -6.11 -17.82 -4.37
CA SER A 242 -4.74 -18.07 -4.79
C SER A 242 -3.78 -18.15 -3.59
N ASN A 243 -3.88 -17.22 -2.65
CA ASN A 243 -3.04 -17.22 -1.46
C ASN A 243 -3.33 -18.39 -0.51
N ILE A 244 -4.59 -18.86 -0.43
CA ILE A 244 -4.93 -20.06 0.36
C ILE A 244 -4.26 -21.29 -0.25
N LYS A 245 -4.32 -21.48 -1.57
CA LYS A 245 -3.65 -22.60 -2.24
C LYS A 245 -2.15 -22.60 -2.00
N ASN A 246 -1.51 -21.44 -2.10
CA ASN A 246 -0.07 -21.29 -1.84
C ASN A 246 0.30 -21.48 -0.36
N ALA A 247 -0.59 -21.16 0.57
CA ALA A 247 -0.37 -21.33 2.00
C ALA A 247 -0.60 -22.77 2.49
N VAL A 248 -1.43 -23.54 1.80
CA VAL A 248 -1.75 -24.94 2.17
C VAL A 248 -0.69 -25.92 1.64
N GLY A 249 0.26 -25.44 0.84
CA GLY A 249 1.42 -26.22 0.36
C GLY A 249 1.00 -27.52 -0.30
N THR A 250 1.16 -27.64 -1.56
CA THR A 250 1.31 -28.98 -2.17
C THR A 250 2.63 -29.54 -1.67
N HIS A 251 2.54 -30.38 -0.64
CA HIS A 251 3.61 -31.31 -0.27
C HIS A 251 3.69 -32.44 -1.27
#